data_01a9e2c52460fcb4675dd2c6a5a80638
#
_entry.id   01a9e2c52460fcb4675dd2c6a5a80638
#
_cell.length_a   1.000
_cell.length_b   1.000
_cell.length_c   1.000
_cell.angle_alpha   90.00
_cell.angle_beta   90.00
_cell.angle_gamma   90.00
#
_symmetry.space_group_name_H-M   'P 1'
#
loop_
_entity.id
_entity.type
_entity.pdbx_description
1 polymer ?
#
loop_
_entity_poly.entity_id
_entity_poly.type
_entity_poly.pdbx_seq_one_letter_code
_entity_poly.pdbx_strand_id
1 'polypeptide(L)'
;LEHNKTDSAQQLKEQINALVQSKKMSEAEAECIRISDIQSFVNGALGQRMKVAALSGLLFREQPFVISRSAAEIDEAWDPKERVLVQGIIDAYFLEGDEIVLVDYKTDRVRRGEEQKLVDLYHTQLEDYAQALQRMTGRRVKEKYIYSFTLKKEILLG
;
A
#
# COMPACT_ATOMS: atom_id res chain seq x y z
N LEU A 1 16.48 -26.10 -6.91
CA LEU A 1 15.23 -25.31 -6.97
C LEU A 1 14.56 -25.13 -5.58
N GLU A 2 14.85 -25.97 -4.59
CA GLU A 2 14.30 -25.85 -3.22
C GLU A 2 15.08 -24.84 -2.34
N HIS A 3 16.38 -24.64 -2.60
CA HIS A 3 17.20 -23.69 -1.82
C HIS A 3 16.74 -22.23 -1.92
N ASN A 4 16.17 -21.84 -3.07
CA ASN A 4 15.72 -20.46 -3.30
C ASN A 4 14.41 -20.08 -2.57
N LYS A 5 13.59 -21.07 -2.17
CA LYS A 5 12.33 -20.82 -1.44
C LYS A 5 12.57 -20.59 0.05
N THR A 6 13.56 -21.27 0.62
CA THR A 6 13.88 -21.15 2.04
C THR A 6 14.55 -19.81 2.35
N ASP A 7 15.41 -19.33 1.46
CA ASP A 7 16.07 -18.02 1.60
C ASP A 7 15.05 -16.85 1.55
N SER A 8 14.07 -16.93 0.65
CA SER A 8 13.07 -15.89 0.53
C SER A 8 12.13 -15.82 1.75
N ALA A 9 11.78 -16.96 2.33
CA ALA A 9 10.96 -17.03 3.54
C ALA A 9 11.71 -16.49 4.77
N GLN A 10 13.00 -16.75 4.88
CA GLN A 10 13.85 -16.25 5.95
C GLN A 10 14.03 -14.73 5.86
N GLN A 11 14.31 -14.21 4.66
CA GLN A 11 14.41 -12.77 4.41
C GLN A 11 13.11 -12.03 4.71
N LEU A 12 11.96 -12.63 4.38
CA LEU A 12 10.64 -12.06 4.71
C LEU A 12 10.39 -12.01 6.21
N LYS A 13 10.77 -13.06 6.96
CA LYS A 13 10.70 -13.04 8.43
C LYS A 13 11.53 -11.93 9.04
N GLU A 14 12.74 -11.74 8.54
CA GLU A 14 13.65 -10.69 9.01
C GLU A 14 13.07 -9.30 8.72
N GLN A 15 12.47 -9.10 7.55
CA GLN A 15 11.80 -7.85 7.21
C GLN A 15 10.57 -7.56 8.09
N ILE A 16 9.74 -8.57 8.37
CA ILE A 16 8.60 -8.43 9.29
C ILE A 16 9.08 -8.09 10.70
N ASN A 17 10.09 -8.78 11.20
CA ASN A 17 10.68 -8.49 12.51
C ASN A 17 11.24 -7.07 12.58
N ALA A 18 11.89 -6.60 11.52
CA ALA A 18 12.40 -5.23 11.43
C ALA A 18 11.25 -4.19 11.46
N LEU A 19 10.12 -4.48 10.81
CA LEU A 19 8.93 -3.61 10.83
C LEU A 19 8.31 -3.55 12.23
N VAL A 20 8.23 -4.68 12.93
CA VAL A 20 7.75 -4.73 14.32
C VAL A 20 8.67 -3.94 15.24
N GLN A 21 9.98 -4.14 15.15
CA GLN A 21 10.98 -3.44 15.98
C GLN A 21 11.00 -1.94 15.70
N SER A 22 10.74 -1.52 14.47
CA SER A 22 10.63 -0.09 14.10
C SER A 22 9.30 0.55 14.53
N LYS A 23 8.42 -0.19 15.20
CA LYS A 23 7.06 0.23 15.61
C LYS A 23 6.14 0.65 14.47
N LYS A 24 6.45 0.27 13.25
CA LYS A 24 5.60 0.51 12.07
C LYS A 24 4.49 -0.52 11.92
N MET A 25 4.62 -1.63 12.61
CA MET A 25 3.65 -2.72 12.67
C MET A 25 3.59 -3.22 14.11
N SER A 26 2.39 -3.44 14.64
CA SER A 26 2.21 -4.05 15.96
C SER A 26 2.52 -5.56 15.91
N GLU A 27 2.87 -6.16 17.06
CA GLU A 27 3.06 -7.61 17.16
C GLU A 27 1.79 -8.37 16.76
N ALA A 28 0.60 -7.85 17.13
CA ALA A 28 -0.68 -8.45 16.79
C ALA A 28 -0.94 -8.43 15.27
N GLU A 29 -0.56 -7.35 14.57
CA GLU A 29 -0.62 -7.26 13.11
C GLU A 29 0.37 -8.23 12.45
N ALA A 30 1.59 -8.34 12.98
CA ALA A 30 2.60 -9.28 12.50
C ALA A 30 2.17 -10.75 12.68
N GLU A 31 1.50 -11.09 13.78
CA GLU A 31 0.95 -12.43 14.02
C GLU A 31 -0.19 -12.78 13.05
N CYS A 32 -0.91 -11.78 12.55
CA CYS A 32 -1.96 -11.97 11.54
C CYS A 32 -1.41 -12.28 10.14
N ILE A 33 -0.15 -11.91 9.87
CA ILE A 33 0.50 -12.11 8.57
C ILE A 33 1.31 -13.40 8.62
N ARG A 34 0.78 -14.45 8.01
CA ARG A 34 1.51 -15.71 7.86
C ARG A 34 2.50 -15.59 6.71
N ILE A 35 3.63 -16.29 6.83
CA ILE A 35 4.64 -16.36 5.74
C ILE A 35 4.01 -16.85 4.43
N SER A 36 3.05 -17.81 4.52
CA SER A 36 2.29 -18.28 3.37
C SER A 36 1.49 -17.17 2.68
N ASP A 37 1.03 -16.17 3.43
CA ASP A 37 0.25 -15.06 2.89
C ASP A 37 1.15 -14.10 2.10
N ILE A 38 2.36 -13.88 2.59
CA ILE A 38 3.38 -13.10 1.89
C ILE A 38 3.84 -13.83 0.62
N GLN A 39 4.02 -15.15 0.70
CA GLN A 39 4.36 -15.95 -0.48
C GLN A 39 3.25 -15.91 -1.53
N SER A 40 1.99 -15.93 -1.10
CA SER A 40 0.85 -15.78 -2.01
C SER A 40 0.86 -14.42 -2.70
N PHE A 41 1.18 -13.35 -1.97
CA PHE A 41 1.34 -12.01 -2.56
C PHE A 41 2.48 -11.97 -3.58
N VAL A 42 3.67 -12.42 -3.19
CA VAL A 42 4.86 -12.40 -4.05
C VAL A 42 4.67 -13.20 -5.35
N ASN A 43 3.92 -14.29 -5.27
CA ASN A 43 3.62 -15.15 -6.42
C ASN A 43 2.41 -14.68 -7.23
N GLY A 44 1.61 -13.77 -6.70
CA GLY A 44 0.46 -13.17 -7.38
C GLY A 44 0.84 -12.19 -8.49
N ALA A 45 -0.13 -11.81 -9.32
CA ALA A 45 0.10 -10.94 -10.46
C ALA A 45 0.70 -9.58 -10.05
N LEU A 46 0.15 -8.94 -9.02
CA LEU A 46 0.64 -7.66 -8.50
C LEU A 46 2.07 -7.80 -7.93
N GLY A 47 2.33 -8.83 -7.15
CA GLY A 47 3.66 -9.11 -6.58
C GLY A 47 4.73 -9.33 -7.64
N GLN A 48 4.39 -10.02 -8.74
CA GLN A 48 5.32 -10.20 -9.87
C GLN A 48 5.62 -8.90 -10.61
N ARG A 49 4.63 -8.04 -10.80
CA ARG A 49 4.82 -6.68 -11.36
C ARG A 49 5.75 -5.85 -10.47
N MET A 50 5.52 -5.88 -9.16
CA MET A 50 6.38 -5.19 -8.19
C MET A 50 7.81 -5.72 -8.20
N LYS A 51 8.00 -7.04 -8.36
CA LYS A 51 9.33 -7.66 -8.48
C LYS A 51 10.08 -7.17 -9.70
N VAL A 52 9.42 -7.09 -10.86
CA VAL A 52 10.02 -6.55 -12.09
C VAL A 52 10.44 -5.09 -11.88
N ALA A 53 9.59 -4.28 -11.29
CA ALA A 53 9.92 -2.90 -10.97
C ALA A 53 11.09 -2.78 -9.99
N ALA A 54 11.13 -3.63 -8.97
CA ALA A 54 12.23 -3.67 -7.99
C ALA A 54 13.58 -3.97 -8.64
N LEU A 55 13.62 -4.94 -9.57
CA LEU A 55 14.83 -5.28 -10.30
C LEU A 55 15.37 -4.14 -11.18
N SER A 56 14.49 -3.23 -11.59
CA SER A 56 14.82 -2.04 -12.39
C SER A 56 15.03 -0.78 -11.54
N GLY A 57 14.96 -0.88 -10.20
CA GLY A 57 15.07 0.27 -9.31
C GLY A 57 13.86 1.21 -9.34
N LEU A 58 12.71 0.72 -9.79
CA LEU A 58 11.47 1.49 -9.99
C LEU A 58 10.39 1.19 -8.95
N LEU A 59 10.71 0.46 -7.89
CA LEU A 59 9.85 0.21 -6.74
C LEU A 59 10.26 1.10 -5.57
N PHE A 60 9.32 1.86 -5.05
CA PHE A 60 9.48 2.76 -3.91
C PHE A 60 8.59 2.30 -2.76
N ARG A 61 9.12 2.34 -1.55
CA ARG A 61 8.43 1.88 -0.35
C ARG A 61 8.49 2.94 0.73
N GLU A 62 7.49 2.94 1.61
CA GLU A 62 7.45 3.81 2.79
C GLU A 62 7.71 5.29 2.43
N GLN A 63 7.00 5.78 1.42
CA GLN A 63 7.17 7.15 0.93
C GLN A 63 6.39 8.13 1.80
N PRO A 64 7.07 9.01 2.57
CA PRO A 64 6.39 10.08 3.29
C PRO A 64 5.77 11.08 2.33
N PHE A 65 4.62 11.63 2.71
CA PHE A 65 3.97 12.69 1.96
C PHE A 65 3.34 13.73 2.87
N VAL A 66 3.19 14.94 2.35
CA VAL A 66 2.40 16.02 2.93
C VAL A 66 1.61 16.68 1.82
N ILE A 67 0.30 16.79 1.99
CA ILE A 67 -0.59 17.53 1.09
C ILE A 67 -1.42 18.55 1.85
N SER A 68 -1.80 19.61 1.18
CA SER A 68 -2.70 20.64 1.73
C SER A 68 -4.09 20.47 1.13
N ARG A 69 -5.11 20.38 1.98
CA ARG A 69 -6.52 20.33 1.61
C ARG A 69 -7.28 21.51 2.15
N SER A 70 -8.40 21.86 1.53
CA SER A 70 -9.36 22.76 2.15
C SER A 70 -9.94 22.12 3.41
N ALA A 71 -10.10 22.89 4.47
CA ALA A 71 -10.71 22.41 5.70
C ALA A 71 -12.14 21.88 5.46
N ALA A 72 -12.89 22.51 4.59
CA ALA A 72 -14.25 22.08 4.21
C ALA A 72 -14.30 20.71 3.49
N GLU A 73 -13.20 20.23 2.91
CA GLU A 73 -13.12 18.87 2.35
C GLU A 73 -13.05 17.80 3.44
N ILE A 74 -12.67 18.19 4.66
CA ILE A 74 -12.56 17.30 5.82
C ILE A 74 -13.83 17.37 6.64
N ASP A 75 -14.34 18.59 6.88
CA ASP A 75 -15.60 18.86 7.57
C ASP A 75 -16.29 20.05 6.89
N GLU A 76 -17.48 19.83 6.35
CA GLU A 76 -18.25 20.84 5.64
C GLU A 76 -18.61 22.07 6.52
N ALA A 77 -18.53 21.92 7.85
CA ALA A 77 -18.76 23.02 8.79
C ALA A 77 -17.58 23.98 8.91
N TRP A 78 -16.41 23.61 8.38
CA TRP A 78 -15.23 24.45 8.48
C TRP A 78 -15.09 25.42 7.31
N ASP A 79 -14.35 26.51 7.52
CA ASP A 79 -14.15 27.51 6.50
C ASP A 79 -13.38 26.93 5.28
N PRO A 80 -13.97 27.00 4.07
CA PRO A 80 -13.29 26.50 2.87
C PRO A 80 -12.00 27.23 2.50
N LYS A 81 -11.75 28.41 3.07
CA LYS A 81 -10.51 29.16 2.89
C LYS A 81 -9.39 28.67 3.78
N GLU A 82 -9.72 28.00 4.88
CA GLU A 82 -8.72 27.40 5.76
C GLU A 82 -8.10 26.17 5.08
N ARG A 83 -6.81 25.98 5.33
CA ARG A 83 -6.03 24.86 4.78
C ARG A 83 -5.58 23.95 5.90
N VAL A 84 -5.74 22.64 5.69
CA VAL A 84 -5.29 21.60 6.60
C VAL A 84 -4.19 20.81 5.92
N LEU A 85 -3.12 20.54 6.63
CA LEU A 85 -2.06 19.66 6.18
C LEU A 85 -2.42 18.21 6.51
N VAL A 86 -2.44 17.38 5.49
CA VAL A 86 -2.59 15.92 5.61
C VAL A 86 -1.23 15.30 5.34
N GLN A 87 -0.76 14.50 6.27
CA GLN A 87 0.53 13.82 6.14
C GLN A 87 0.37 12.34 6.43
N GLY A 88 1.24 11.54 5.87
CA GLY A 88 1.27 10.10 6.08
C GLY A 88 2.44 9.45 5.37
N ILE A 89 2.37 8.12 5.30
CA ILE A 89 3.36 7.28 4.62
C ILE A 89 2.62 6.37 3.65
N ILE A 90 3.02 6.41 2.38
CA ILE A 90 2.52 5.51 1.34
C ILE A 90 3.32 4.21 1.43
N ASP A 91 2.62 3.07 1.54
CA ASP A 91 3.27 1.77 1.70
C ASP A 91 4.18 1.42 0.54
N ALA A 92 3.67 1.47 -0.67
CA ALA A 92 4.45 1.20 -1.87
C ALA A 92 3.84 1.84 -3.12
N TYR A 93 4.70 2.19 -4.05
CA TYR A 93 4.31 2.46 -5.42
C TYR A 93 5.44 2.08 -6.37
N PHE A 94 5.11 1.82 -7.61
CA PHE A 94 6.12 1.49 -8.61
C PHE A 94 5.77 2.11 -9.97
N LEU A 95 6.78 2.22 -10.81
CA LEU A 95 6.63 2.76 -12.16
C LEU A 95 6.52 1.61 -13.17
N GLU A 96 5.58 1.76 -14.07
CA GLU A 96 5.48 1.00 -15.31
C GLU A 96 5.46 2.01 -16.47
N GLY A 97 6.55 2.08 -17.20
CA GLY A 97 6.79 3.19 -18.11
C GLY A 97 6.85 4.51 -17.34
N ASP A 98 6.05 5.47 -17.72
CA ASP A 98 5.98 6.78 -17.07
C ASP A 98 4.82 6.92 -16.07
N GLU A 99 4.06 5.85 -15.83
CA GLU A 99 2.89 5.88 -14.98
C GLU A 99 3.13 5.13 -13.66
N ILE A 100 2.41 5.54 -12.63
CA ILE A 100 2.52 4.99 -11.28
C ILE A 100 1.42 3.96 -11.04
N VAL A 101 1.79 2.87 -10.39
CA VAL A 101 0.87 1.92 -9.74
C VAL A 101 1.05 2.07 -8.24
N LEU A 102 -0.01 2.45 -7.55
CA LEU A 102 -0.06 2.63 -6.09
C LEU A 102 -0.56 1.34 -5.43
N VAL A 103 0.11 0.92 -4.38
CA VAL A 103 -0.24 -0.27 -3.59
C VAL A 103 -0.29 0.07 -2.12
N ASP A 104 -1.40 -0.27 -1.48
CA ASP A 104 -1.62 -0.12 -0.05
C ASP A 104 -1.99 -1.47 0.55
N TYR A 105 -1.30 -1.86 1.64
CA TYR A 105 -1.50 -3.15 2.30
C TYR A 105 -2.51 -3.01 3.43
N LYS A 106 -3.50 -3.92 3.49
CA LYS A 106 -4.50 -3.97 4.56
C LYS A 106 -4.56 -5.34 5.22
N THR A 107 -4.63 -5.32 6.54
CA THR A 107 -4.76 -6.50 7.40
C THR A 107 -6.15 -6.65 8.01
N ASP A 108 -7.08 -5.77 7.64
CA ASP A 108 -8.47 -5.78 8.11
C ASP A 108 -9.12 -7.16 7.89
N ARG A 109 -9.86 -7.61 8.88
CA ARG A 109 -10.61 -8.86 8.80
C ARG A 109 -11.89 -8.65 8.01
N VAL A 110 -11.89 -9.13 6.77
CA VAL A 110 -13.04 -9.11 5.86
C VAL A 110 -13.30 -10.50 5.32
N ARG A 111 -14.56 -10.78 4.97
CA ARG A 111 -14.98 -12.05 4.38
C ARG A 111 -14.96 -11.95 2.86
N ARG A 112 -14.89 -13.09 2.20
CA ARG A 112 -15.10 -13.17 0.74
C ARG A 112 -16.44 -12.54 0.37
N GLY A 113 -16.44 -11.70 -0.66
CA GLY A 113 -17.62 -10.92 -1.10
C GLY A 113 -17.80 -9.58 -0.38
N GLU A 114 -16.96 -9.26 0.59
CA GLU A 114 -16.99 -7.99 1.33
C GLU A 114 -15.89 -7.01 0.88
N GLU A 115 -15.30 -7.24 -0.29
CA GLU A 115 -14.23 -6.39 -0.85
C GLU A 115 -14.63 -4.92 -0.93
N GLN A 116 -15.92 -4.66 -1.21
CA GLN A 116 -16.45 -3.30 -1.29
C GLN A 116 -16.32 -2.54 0.04
N LYS A 117 -16.39 -3.23 1.18
CA LYS A 117 -16.18 -2.60 2.49
C LYS A 117 -14.79 -1.98 2.62
N LEU A 118 -13.76 -2.65 2.10
CA LEU A 118 -12.40 -2.10 2.08
C LEU A 118 -12.30 -0.90 1.15
N VAL A 119 -12.91 -0.98 -0.02
CA VAL A 119 -12.93 0.14 -0.97
C VAL A 119 -13.60 1.36 -0.34
N ASP A 120 -14.78 1.20 0.25
CA ASP A 120 -15.52 2.29 0.89
C ASP A 120 -14.75 2.92 2.04
N LEU A 121 -14.05 2.10 2.83
CA LEU A 121 -13.28 2.55 3.99
C LEU A 121 -12.01 3.31 3.59
N TYR A 122 -11.33 2.90 2.53
CA TYR A 122 -10.00 3.38 2.19
C TYR A 122 -9.91 4.18 0.87
N HIS A 123 -11.01 4.36 0.16
CA HIS A 123 -11.03 5.08 -1.11
C HIS A 123 -10.41 6.48 -0.97
N THR A 124 -10.85 7.26 0.01
CA THR A 124 -10.36 8.63 0.23
C THR A 124 -8.86 8.64 0.53
N GLN A 125 -8.38 7.70 1.35
CA GLN A 125 -6.96 7.58 1.65
C GLN A 125 -6.11 7.33 0.40
N LEU A 126 -6.55 6.43 -0.48
CA LEU A 126 -5.82 6.14 -1.70
C LEU A 126 -5.89 7.29 -2.72
N GLU A 127 -6.98 8.05 -2.73
CA GLU A 127 -7.06 9.28 -3.53
C GLU A 127 -6.05 10.33 -3.05
N ASP A 128 -5.91 10.50 -1.74
CA ASP A 128 -4.92 11.40 -1.15
C ASP A 128 -3.49 10.98 -1.50
N TYR A 129 -3.20 9.69 -1.42
CA TYR A 129 -1.91 9.14 -1.80
C TYR A 129 -1.62 9.35 -3.28
N ALA A 130 -2.60 9.12 -4.15
CA ALA A 130 -2.46 9.33 -5.58
C ALA A 130 -2.19 10.81 -5.91
N GLN A 131 -2.92 11.74 -5.30
CA GLN A 131 -2.68 13.18 -5.46
C GLN A 131 -1.28 13.58 -5.00
N ALA A 132 -0.85 13.09 -3.84
CA ALA A 132 0.47 13.35 -3.31
C ALA A 132 1.57 12.86 -4.27
N LEU A 133 1.45 11.64 -4.76
CA LEU A 133 2.40 11.07 -5.72
C LEU A 133 2.45 11.86 -7.03
N GLN A 134 1.29 12.23 -7.58
CA GLN A 134 1.22 13.02 -8.81
C GLN A 134 1.88 14.39 -8.65
N ARG A 135 1.70 15.04 -7.50
CA ARG A 135 2.36 16.33 -7.19
C ARG A 135 3.86 16.18 -7.00
N MET A 136 4.30 15.14 -6.31
CA MET A 136 5.72 14.91 -6.00
C MET A 136 6.52 14.50 -7.22
N THR A 137 5.92 13.69 -8.10
CA THR A 137 6.64 13.05 -9.22
C THR A 137 6.35 13.67 -10.58
N GLY A 138 5.26 14.42 -10.72
CA GLY A 138 4.75 14.88 -12.00
C GLY A 138 4.19 13.76 -12.89
N ARG A 139 4.01 12.54 -12.34
CA ARG A 139 3.56 11.36 -13.08
C ARG A 139 2.12 11.00 -12.72
N ARG A 140 1.39 10.46 -13.68
CA ARG A 140 0.02 10.01 -13.48
C ARG A 140 0.00 8.69 -12.70
N VAL A 141 -0.91 8.59 -11.73
CA VAL A 141 -1.27 7.31 -11.10
C VAL A 141 -2.33 6.63 -11.97
N LYS A 142 -1.97 5.52 -12.62
CA LYS A 142 -2.88 4.79 -13.52
C LYS A 142 -3.73 3.75 -12.81
N GLU A 143 -3.22 3.18 -11.72
CA GLU A 143 -3.89 2.14 -10.95
C GLU A 143 -3.64 2.33 -9.46
N LYS A 144 -4.66 2.05 -8.66
CA LYS A 144 -4.62 2.06 -7.20
C LYS A 144 -5.12 0.72 -6.70
N TYR A 145 -4.28 0.02 -5.95
CA TYR A 145 -4.59 -1.29 -5.38
C TYR A 145 -4.62 -1.27 -3.86
N ILE A 146 -5.60 -1.91 -3.27
CA ILE A 146 -5.53 -2.45 -1.93
C ILE A 146 -5.15 -3.92 -2.06
N TYR A 147 -4.10 -4.36 -1.36
CA TYR A 147 -3.86 -5.77 -1.15
C TYR A 147 -4.35 -6.20 0.22
N SER A 148 -5.38 -7.03 0.25
CA SER A 148 -5.92 -7.60 1.48
C SER A 148 -5.20 -8.90 1.83
N PHE A 149 -4.46 -8.92 2.94
CA PHE A 149 -3.82 -10.14 3.43
C PHE A 149 -4.84 -11.15 3.96
N THR A 150 -5.98 -10.70 4.46
CA THR A 150 -7.06 -11.56 4.92
C THR A 150 -7.71 -12.31 3.76
N LEU A 151 -7.97 -11.61 2.65
CA LEU A 151 -8.57 -12.21 1.44
C LEU A 151 -7.52 -12.84 0.51
N LYS A 152 -6.22 -12.55 0.72
CA LYS A 152 -5.11 -12.92 -0.16
C LYS A 152 -5.35 -12.47 -1.60
N LYS A 153 -5.80 -11.24 -1.74
CA LYS A 153 -6.30 -10.70 -3.01
C LYS A 153 -5.95 -9.23 -3.19
N GLU A 154 -5.61 -8.88 -4.41
CA GLU A 154 -5.55 -7.50 -4.87
C GLU A 154 -6.94 -6.99 -5.25
N ILE A 155 -7.24 -5.75 -4.85
CA ILE A 155 -8.49 -5.06 -5.14
C ILE A 155 -8.13 -3.76 -5.86
N LEU A 156 -8.53 -3.67 -7.13
CA LEU A 156 -8.35 -2.45 -7.92
C LEU A 156 -9.44 -1.45 -7.58
N LEU A 157 -9.03 -0.22 -7.26
CA LEU A 157 -9.96 0.89 -7.05
C LEU A 157 -10.16 1.65 -8.37
N GLY A 158 -11.42 1.90 -8.67
CA GLY A 158 -11.80 2.72 -9.83
C GLY A 158 -11.55 4.21 -9.62
#